data_128993145c7e490b7763b970938b7ff4
#
_entry.id   128993145c7e490b7763b970938b7ff4
#
_cell.length_a   1.000
_cell.length_b   1.000
_cell.length_c   1.000
_cell.angle_alpha   90.00
_cell.angle_beta   90.00
_cell.angle_gamma   90.00
#
_symmetry.space_group_name_H-M   'P 1'
#
loop_
_entity.id
_entity.type
_entity.pdbx_description
1 polymer ?
#
loop_
_entity_poly.entity_id
_entity_poly.type
_entity_poly.pdbx_seq_one_letter_code
_entity_poly.pdbx_strand_id
1 'polypeptide(L)'
;MNIEMERYYAVNKFFLFLLGGWPYQRKVIKILIPCLVTIVLYSTIVTQVMHRINYVLLIYDTWGDLDIAVECIIIIIVVLGSNIKLINIVINNDKFRRLLQLMNKHWELFNSEFESHILRYNAGISQKVANYFAVYLNATLIFNLLIPFTPKILDIVIPLNESRPLAYVYQAEHRVDKEKYYYPIVFHSYITCIIVVVIVFTVDTTYLKCVLHACSLFTAIRHAQTLDSMFTQATLILLSLNMVILSVMGIQFINNLTQEKIIQYVFVTYGVFIHLIYMCIPGQLLIDRSGEVFDKAYSSEWYTFSIKSRKLLRVLLYRSLAPCTLTAGKMFVMSTTMCSSVMRTAMSYFTAFLSIR
;
A
#
# COMPACT_ATOMS: atom_id res chain seq x y z
N MET A 1 -5.00 12.53 23.11
CA MET A 1 -5.74 11.54 22.28
C MET A 1 -6.68 10.82 23.20
N ASN A 2 -7.95 10.70 22.83
CA ASN A 2 -8.97 10.00 23.61
C ASN A 2 -8.54 8.53 23.84
N ILE A 3 -8.81 7.96 25.02
CA ILE A 3 -8.42 6.60 25.40
C ILE A 3 -8.96 5.56 24.42
N GLU A 4 -10.19 5.70 24.00
CA GLU A 4 -10.83 4.81 23.00
C GLU A 4 -10.12 4.88 21.65
N MET A 5 -9.83 6.08 21.16
CA MET A 5 -9.06 6.26 19.91
C MET A 5 -7.65 5.65 20.05
N GLU A 6 -7.00 5.83 21.18
CA GLU A 6 -5.65 5.29 21.40
C GLU A 6 -5.61 3.77 21.30
N ARG A 7 -6.62 3.07 21.81
CA ARG A 7 -6.74 1.61 21.73
C ARG A 7 -6.71 1.09 20.29
N TYR A 8 -7.40 1.75 19.35
CA TYR A 8 -7.48 1.32 17.96
C TYR A 8 -6.30 1.80 17.10
N TYR A 9 -5.63 2.88 17.50
CA TYR A 9 -4.57 3.51 16.71
C TYR A 9 -3.16 3.30 17.28
N ALA A 10 -3.00 2.62 18.42
CA ALA A 10 -1.71 2.43 19.10
C ALA A 10 -0.63 1.84 18.21
N VAL A 11 -0.95 0.78 17.47
CA VAL A 11 0.00 0.09 16.55
C VAL A 11 0.46 1.04 15.45
N ASN A 12 -0.47 1.74 14.80
CA ASN A 12 -0.11 2.70 13.75
C ASN A 12 0.69 3.87 14.31
N LYS A 13 0.35 4.37 15.48
CA LYS A 13 1.10 5.43 16.19
C LYS A 13 2.55 4.99 16.42
N PHE A 14 2.76 3.76 16.90
CA PHE A 14 4.09 3.21 17.12
C PHE A 14 4.92 3.17 15.84
N PHE A 15 4.39 2.58 14.75
CA PHE A 15 5.11 2.49 13.50
C PHE A 15 5.30 3.85 12.80
N LEU A 16 4.31 4.76 12.88
CA LEU A 16 4.47 6.14 12.41
C LEU A 16 5.57 6.87 13.20
N PHE A 17 5.65 6.60 14.51
CA PHE A 17 6.72 7.16 15.34
C PHE A 17 8.09 6.63 14.89
N LEU A 18 8.19 5.34 14.63
CA LEU A 18 9.42 4.68 14.15
C LEU A 18 9.88 5.22 12.78
N LEU A 19 8.93 5.53 11.88
CA LEU A 19 9.20 6.07 10.55
C LEU A 19 9.40 7.59 10.50
N GLY A 20 9.27 8.30 11.63
CA GLY A 20 9.34 9.77 11.66
C GLY A 20 8.10 10.47 11.09
N GLY A 21 7.02 9.72 10.77
CA GLY A 21 5.77 10.24 10.22
C GLY A 21 4.76 10.75 11.25
N TRP A 22 5.01 10.55 12.55
CA TRP A 22 4.07 10.96 13.59
C TRP A 22 4.03 12.48 13.79
N PRO A 23 2.87 13.15 13.67
CA PRO A 23 2.81 14.62 13.64
C PRO A 23 3.26 15.35 14.91
N TYR A 24 3.30 14.66 16.05
CA TYR A 24 3.65 15.25 17.34
C TYR A 24 5.10 14.98 17.78
N GLN A 25 5.94 14.42 16.89
CA GLN A 25 7.38 14.25 17.14
C GLN A 25 8.15 15.57 17.02
N ARG A 26 9.37 15.58 17.57
CA ARG A 26 10.32 16.70 17.40
C ARG A 26 10.68 16.89 15.94
N LYS A 27 10.81 18.14 15.49
CA LYS A 27 11.11 18.48 14.09
C LYS A 27 12.35 17.77 13.54
N VAL A 28 13.40 17.65 14.35
CA VAL A 28 14.65 16.98 13.96
C VAL A 28 14.38 15.49 13.62
N ILE A 29 13.61 14.79 14.44
CA ILE A 29 13.29 13.37 14.23
C ILE A 29 12.46 13.16 12.97
N LYS A 30 11.50 14.07 12.70
CA LYS A 30 10.66 14.05 11.51
C LYS A 30 11.42 14.20 10.19
N ILE A 31 12.61 14.78 10.22
CA ILE A 31 13.47 14.94 9.05
C ILE A 31 14.51 13.84 9.02
N LEU A 32 15.19 13.60 10.14
CA LEU A 32 16.33 12.68 10.19
C LEU A 32 15.93 11.23 9.85
N ILE A 33 14.86 10.71 10.49
CA ILE A 33 14.45 9.31 10.29
C ILE A 33 14.00 9.07 8.84
N PRO A 34 13.06 9.84 8.25
CA PRO A 34 12.69 9.64 6.85
C PRO A 34 13.88 9.79 5.88
N CYS A 35 14.81 10.73 6.14
CA CYS A 35 16.01 10.86 5.33
C CYS A 35 16.89 9.59 5.40
N LEU A 36 17.14 9.04 6.58
CA LEU A 36 17.90 7.81 6.74
C LEU A 36 17.22 6.63 6.04
N VAL A 37 15.91 6.47 6.23
CA VAL A 37 15.11 5.43 5.57
C VAL A 37 15.19 5.60 4.05
N THR A 38 15.04 6.81 3.55
CA THR A 38 15.13 7.13 2.13
C THR A 38 16.51 6.80 1.56
N ILE A 39 17.60 7.10 2.28
CA ILE A 39 18.97 6.76 1.86
C ILE A 39 19.13 5.24 1.70
N VAL A 40 18.63 4.43 2.66
CA VAL A 40 18.68 2.98 2.56
C VAL A 40 17.86 2.48 1.36
N LEU A 41 16.68 3.02 1.11
CA LEU A 41 15.85 2.65 -0.04
C LEU A 41 16.51 3.03 -1.36
N TYR A 42 17.11 4.22 -1.47
CA TYR A 42 17.84 4.64 -2.67
C TYR A 42 19.13 3.85 -2.89
N SER A 43 19.86 3.44 -1.84
CA SER A 43 21.02 2.56 -2.01
C SER A 43 20.63 1.25 -2.69
N THR A 44 19.45 0.68 -2.37
CA THR A 44 18.92 -0.50 -3.05
C THR A 44 18.61 -0.21 -4.52
N ILE A 45 17.98 0.93 -4.84
CA ILE A 45 17.71 1.31 -6.23
C ILE A 45 19.01 1.46 -7.02
N VAL A 46 20.02 2.11 -6.44
CA VAL A 46 21.33 2.28 -7.07
C VAL A 46 21.98 0.94 -7.39
N THR A 47 21.96 -0.03 -6.47
CA THR A 47 22.52 -1.37 -6.72
C THR A 47 21.75 -2.12 -7.82
N GLN A 48 20.43 -1.94 -7.93
CA GLN A 48 19.60 -2.51 -9.00
C GLN A 48 19.92 -1.86 -10.36
N VAL A 49 20.03 -0.53 -10.41
CA VAL A 49 20.37 0.21 -11.63
C VAL A 49 21.79 -0.10 -12.09
N MET A 50 22.77 -0.18 -11.18
CA MET A 50 24.15 -0.54 -11.50
C MET A 50 24.25 -1.95 -12.09
N HIS A 51 23.48 -2.90 -11.57
CA HIS A 51 23.38 -4.23 -12.15
C HIS A 51 22.97 -4.17 -13.63
N ARG A 52 22.05 -3.25 -13.96
CA ARG A 52 21.53 -3.05 -15.31
C ARG A 52 22.48 -2.33 -16.26
N ILE A 53 23.17 -1.29 -15.80
CA ILE A 53 24.11 -0.54 -16.65
C ILE A 53 25.20 -1.47 -17.18
N ASN A 54 25.69 -2.39 -16.35
CA ASN A 54 26.69 -3.37 -16.79
C ASN A 54 26.11 -4.35 -17.81
N TYR A 55 24.84 -4.76 -17.68
CA TYR A 55 24.17 -5.63 -18.66
C TYR A 55 23.77 -4.88 -19.95
N VAL A 56 23.34 -3.62 -19.87
CA VAL A 56 23.00 -2.80 -21.05
C VAL A 56 24.22 -2.54 -21.91
N LEU A 57 25.39 -2.37 -21.31
CA LEU A 57 26.66 -2.27 -22.05
C LEU A 57 27.09 -3.61 -22.69
N LEU A 58 26.67 -4.76 -22.11
CA LEU A 58 26.88 -6.10 -22.62
C LEU A 58 25.75 -6.57 -23.56
N ILE A 59 24.58 -5.96 -23.53
CA ILE A 59 23.35 -6.35 -24.28
C ILE A 59 23.52 -6.26 -25.80
N TYR A 60 24.58 -5.71 -26.31
CA TYR A 60 24.82 -5.82 -27.76
C TYR A 60 25.02 -7.28 -28.21
N ASP A 61 25.29 -8.23 -27.29
CA ASP A 61 25.59 -9.63 -27.63
C ASP A 61 24.65 -10.71 -27.03
N THR A 62 23.80 -10.40 -26.05
CA THR A 62 22.96 -11.46 -25.41
C THR A 62 21.57 -10.99 -25.02
N TRP A 63 20.58 -11.37 -25.80
CA TRP A 63 19.13 -11.30 -25.47
C TRP A 63 18.72 -12.29 -24.36
N GLY A 64 19.70 -12.80 -23.54
CA GLY A 64 19.55 -13.99 -22.69
C GLY A 64 18.89 -13.79 -21.31
N ASP A 65 18.78 -12.56 -20.76
CA ASP A 65 18.40 -12.37 -19.34
C ASP A 65 17.24 -11.38 -19.11
N LEU A 66 16.16 -11.54 -19.86
CA LEU A 66 14.92 -10.79 -19.63
C LEU A 66 14.37 -11.01 -18.20
N ASP A 67 14.56 -12.22 -17.64
CA ASP A 67 14.05 -12.57 -16.31
C ASP A 67 14.69 -11.74 -15.20
N ILE A 68 16.02 -11.60 -15.24
CA ILE A 68 16.76 -10.77 -14.26
C ILE A 68 16.34 -9.29 -14.40
N ALA A 69 16.08 -8.86 -15.64
CA ALA A 69 15.60 -7.51 -15.93
C ALA A 69 14.32 -7.19 -15.19
N VAL A 70 13.40 -8.10 -15.27
CA VAL A 70 12.07 -7.98 -14.71
C VAL A 70 12.14 -7.99 -13.19
N GLU A 71 12.92 -8.89 -12.59
CA GLU A 71 13.13 -8.90 -11.13
C GLU A 71 13.63 -7.55 -10.64
N CYS A 72 14.63 -6.96 -11.30
CA CYS A 72 15.15 -5.64 -10.94
C CYS A 72 14.10 -4.54 -11.06
N ILE A 73 13.31 -4.53 -12.14
CA ILE A 73 12.26 -3.54 -12.35
C ILE A 73 11.20 -3.64 -11.24
N ILE A 74 10.77 -4.85 -10.88
CA ILE A 74 9.79 -5.08 -9.81
C ILE A 74 10.30 -4.51 -8.48
N ILE A 75 11.55 -4.81 -8.11
CA ILE A 75 12.14 -4.34 -6.88
C ILE A 75 12.22 -2.80 -6.86
N ILE A 76 12.68 -2.20 -7.96
CA ILE A 76 12.74 -0.74 -8.10
C ILE A 76 11.34 -0.13 -7.91
N ILE A 77 10.31 -0.69 -8.54
CA ILE A 77 8.93 -0.20 -8.41
C ILE A 77 8.43 -0.31 -6.97
N VAL A 78 8.66 -1.44 -6.30
CA VAL A 78 8.22 -1.67 -4.91
C VAL A 78 8.92 -0.69 -3.96
N VAL A 79 10.22 -0.49 -4.13
CA VAL A 79 11.01 0.44 -3.31
C VAL A 79 10.60 1.89 -3.57
N LEU A 80 10.42 2.29 -4.83
CA LEU A 80 9.92 3.63 -5.19
C LEU A 80 8.51 3.87 -4.64
N GLY A 81 7.60 2.90 -4.78
CA GLY A 81 6.24 2.99 -4.24
C GLY A 81 6.23 3.19 -2.73
N SER A 82 7.08 2.45 -2.01
CA SER A 82 7.24 2.60 -0.56
C SER A 82 7.80 3.98 -0.18
N ASN A 83 8.78 4.47 -0.94
CA ASN A 83 9.35 5.79 -0.73
C ASN A 83 8.31 6.90 -0.95
N ILE A 84 7.52 6.83 -2.02
CA ILE A 84 6.42 7.76 -2.31
C ILE A 84 5.41 7.79 -1.16
N LYS A 85 5.05 6.63 -0.59
CA LYS A 85 4.16 6.54 0.57
C LYS A 85 4.74 7.28 1.78
N LEU A 86 6.02 7.05 2.09
CA LEU A 86 6.69 7.71 3.20
C LEU A 86 6.77 9.22 3.00
N ILE A 87 7.23 9.66 1.83
CA ILE A 87 7.35 11.08 1.48
C ILE A 87 5.99 11.78 1.54
N ASN A 88 4.92 11.13 1.05
CA ASN A 88 3.57 11.70 1.10
C ASN A 88 3.11 12.01 2.53
N ILE A 89 3.37 11.13 3.50
CA ILE A 89 3.05 11.39 4.91
C ILE A 89 3.90 12.52 5.49
N VAL A 90 5.17 12.57 5.14
CA VAL A 90 6.10 13.60 5.64
C VAL A 90 5.72 14.98 5.11
N ILE A 91 5.47 15.11 3.81
CA ILE A 91 5.08 16.39 3.18
C ILE A 91 3.71 16.86 3.68
N ASN A 92 2.75 15.96 3.80
CA ASN A 92 1.39 16.28 4.25
C ASN A 92 1.21 16.19 5.77
N ASN A 93 2.30 16.25 6.55
CA ASN A 93 2.27 16.04 8.00
C ASN A 93 1.32 17.02 8.73
N ASP A 94 1.21 18.27 8.29
CA ASP A 94 0.28 19.25 8.87
C ASP A 94 -1.19 18.92 8.56
N LYS A 95 -1.49 18.44 7.35
CA LYS A 95 -2.84 17.96 7.01
C LYS A 95 -3.18 16.71 7.83
N PHE A 96 -2.23 15.80 7.99
CA PHE A 96 -2.39 14.60 8.80
C PHE A 96 -2.60 14.95 10.28
N ARG A 97 -1.87 15.93 10.82
CA ARG A 97 -2.10 16.45 12.19
C ARG A 97 -3.51 16.97 12.38
N ARG A 98 -4.01 17.78 11.44
CA ARG A 98 -5.39 18.32 11.49
C ARG A 98 -6.42 17.19 11.45
N LEU A 99 -6.19 16.19 10.60
CA LEU A 99 -7.06 15.01 10.48
C LEU A 99 -7.16 14.25 11.81
N LEU A 100 -6.01 13.97 12.46
CA LEU A 100 -5.97 13.31 13.77
C LEU A 100 -6.66 14.14 14.88
N GLN A 101 -6.49 15.46 14.85
CA GLN A 101 -7.18 16.34 15.81
C GLN A 101 -8.70 16.30 15.64
N LEU A 102 -9.19 16.31 14.39
CA LEU A 102 -10.61 16.17 14.09
C LEU A 102 -11.16 14.81 14.52
N MET A 103 -10.43 13.73 14.23
CA MET A 103 -10.80 12.38 14.68
C MET A 103 -10.89 12.30 16.21
N ASN A 104 -9.91 12.85 16.92
CA ASN A 104 -9.94 12.92 18.39
C ASN A 104 -11.14 13.69 18.92
N LYS A 105 -11.43 14.84 18.31
CA LYS A 105 -12.61 15.65 18.66
C LYS A 105 -13.93 14.89 18.46
N HIS A 106 -14.04 14.08 17.41
CA HIS A 106 -15.23 13.26 17.19
C HIS A 106 -15.40 12.18 18.25
N TRP A 107 -14.31 11.52 18.68
CA TRP A 107 -14.34 10.57 19.81
C TRP A 107 -14.72 11.22 21.14
N GLU A 108 -14.51 12.52 21.30
CA GLU A 108 -14.92 13.29 22.49
C GLU A 108 -16.37 13.77 22.41
N LEU A 109 -16.84 14.13 21.22
CA LEU A 109 -18.18 14.71 21.00
C LEU A 109 -19.29 13.66 20.94
N PHE A 110 -19.01 12.45 20.42
CA PHE A 110 -20.01 11.40 20.28
C PHE A 110 -20.15 10.62 21.59
N ASN A 111 -20.93 11.19 22.50
CA ASN A 111 -21.20 10.61 23.82
C ASN A 111 -22.47 9.76 23.86
N SER A 112 -23.34 9.78 22.80
CA SER A 112 -24.48 8.90 22.76
C SER A 112 -24.03 7.44 22.56
N GLU A 113 -24.71 6.51 23.20
CA GLU A 113 -24.39 5.08 23.13
C GLU A 113 -24.43 4.56 21.69
N PHE A 114 -25.38 5.04 20.90
CA PHE A 114 -25.55 4.68 19.48
C PHE A 114 -24.39 5.20 18.61
N GLU A 115 -24.00 6.47 18.74
CA GLU A 115 -22.92 7.08 17.97
C GLU A 115 -21.55 6.48 18.30
N SER A 116 -21.28 6.25 19.58
CA SER A 116 -20.06 5.59 20.04
C SER A 116 -19.98 4.15 19.56
N HIS A 117 -21.12 3.44 19.48
CA HIS A 117 -21.19 2.08 18.93
C HIS A 117 -20.82 2.05 17.45
N ILE A 118 -21.30 3.01 16.63
CA ILE A 118 -20.93 3.09 15.19
C ILE A 118 -19.43 3.35 15.02
N LEU A 119 -18.86 4.26 15.80
CA LEU A 119 -17.42 4.54 15.76
C LEU A 119 -16.60 3.30 16.15
N ARG A 120 -16.95 2.61 17.23
CA ARG A 120 -16.30 1.38 17.66
C ARG A 120 -16.44 0.25 16.63
N TYR A 121 -17.61 0.09 16.02
CA TYR A 121 -17.85 -0.91 15.00
C TYR A 121 -16.94 -0.73 13.79
N ASN A 122 -16.87 0.49 13.22
CA ASN A 122 -16.01 0.78 12.08
C ASN A 122 -14.50 0.73 12.44
N ALA A 123 -14.12 1.20 13.63
CA ALA A 123 -12.77 1.05 14.14
C ALA A 123 -12.40 -0.44 14.33
N GLY A 124 -13.33 -1.27 14.79
CA GLY A 124 -13.17 -2.73 14.89
C GLY A 124 -12.98 -3.40 13.54
N ILE A 125 -13.75 -3.01 12.52
CA ILE A 125 -13.57 -3.50 11.13
C ILE A 125 -12.18 -3.12 10.64
N SER A 126 -11.77 -1.86 10.80
CA SER A 126 -10.45 -1.39 10.36
C SER A 126 -9.31 -2.19 11.00
N GLN A 127 -9.47 -2.54 12.29
CA GLN A 127 -8.48 -3.33 13.02
C GLN A 127 -8.42 -4.78 12.51
N LYS A 128 -9.57 -5.41 12.24
CA LYS A 128 -9.60 -6.77 11.67
C LYS A 128 -8.92 -6.82 10.30
N VAL A 129 -9.27 -5.90 9.41
CA VAL A 129 -8.66 -5.82 8.06
C VAL A 129 -7.17 -5.53 8.15
N ALA A 130 -6.75 -4.63 9.05
CA ALA A 130 -5.34 -4.36 9.28
C ALA A 130 -4.58 -5.60 9.80
N ASN A 131 -5.21 -6.41 10.67
CA ASN A 131 -4.60 -7.65 11.17
C ASN A 131 -4.42 -8.69 10.04
N TYR A 132 -5.43 -8.90 9.19
CA TYR A 132 -5.29 -9.80 8.02
C TYR A 132 -4.18 -9.32 7.08
N PHE A 133 -4.12 -8.01 6.83
CA PHE A 133 -3.07 -7.43 6.01
C PHE A 133 -1.68 -7.60 6.65
N ALA A 134 -1.57 -7.45 7.98
CA ALA A 134 -0.34 -7.70 8.72
C ALA A 134 0.11 -9.15 8.58
N VAL A 135 -0.80 -10.12 8.72
CA VAL A 135 -0.48 -11.56 8.56
C VAL A 135 0.06 -11.82 7.16
N TYR A 136 -0.59 -11.29 6.14
CA TYR A 136 -0.14 -11.43 4.75
C TYR A 136 1.27 -10.84 4.54
N LEU A 137 1.50 -9.58 4.98
CA LEU A 137 2.80 -8.92 4.83
C LEU A 137 3.92 -9.64 5.59
N ASN A 138 3.63 -10.13 6.80
CA ASN A 138 4.61 -10.90 7.57
C ASN A 138 4.92 -12.26 6.92
N ALA A 139 3.92 -12.94 6.37
CA ALA A 139 4.14 -14.19 5.63
C ALA A 139 5.05 -13.95 4.41
N THR A 140 4.77 -12.88 3.63
CA THR A 140 5.61 -12.48 2.50
C THR A 140 7.03 -12.11 2.95
N LEU A 141 7.18 -11.38 4.06
CA LEU A 141 8.49 -11.04 4.60
C LEU A 141 9.27 -12.29 4.99
N ILE A 142 8.66 -13.20 5.76
CA ILE A 142 9.30 -14.46 6.17
C ILE A 142 9.74 -15.28 4.96
N PHE A 143 8.88 -15.39 3.94
CA PHE A 143 9.23 -16.08 2.70
C PHE A 143 10.49 -15.49 2.05
N ASN A 144 10.56 -14.16 1.89
CA ASN A 144 11.74 -13.50 1.33
C ASN A 144 13.00 -13.68 2.20
N LEU A 145 12.86 -13.65 3.53
CA LEU A 145 13.99 -13.87 4.44
C LEU A 145 14.53 -15.31 4.40
N LEU A 146 13.70 -16.28 4.01
CA LEU A 146 14.09 -17.69 3.89
C LEU A 146 14.83 -18.01 2.58
N ILE A 147 14.68 -17.20 1.53
CA ILE A 147 15.31 -17.45 0.22
C ILE A 147 16.83 -17.74 0.32
N PRO A 148 17.65 -16.94 1.05
CA PRO A 148 19.08 -17.19 1.15
C PRO A 148 19.45 -18.48 1.89
N PHE A 149 18.54 -19.05 2.66
CA PHE A 149 18.74 -20.34 3.36
C PHE A 149 18.37 -21.55 2.51
N THR A 150 17.62 -21.35 1.42
CA THR A 150 17.10 -22.43 0.56
C THR A 150 18.21 -23.38 0.05
N PRO A 151 19.37 -22.91 -0.48
CA PRO A 151 20.42 -23.82 -0.92
C PRO A 151 20.94 -24.71 0.20
N LYS A 152 21.17 -24.15 1.38
CA LYS A 152 21.67 -24.91 2.54
C LYS A 152 20.66 -25.94 3.05
N ILE A 153 19.37 -25.58 3.07
CA ILE A 153 18.30 -26.52 3.45
C ILE A 153 18.20 -27.65 2.43
N LEU A 154 18.27 -27.33 1.14
CA LEU A 154 18.21 -28.32 0.07
C LEU A 154 19.45 -29.24 0.05
N ASP A 155 20.63 -28.76 0.41
CA ASP A 155 21.84 -29.58 0.53
C ASP A 155 21.74 -30.61 1.66
N ILE A 156 20.95 -30.32 2.71
CA ILE A 156 20.66 -31.24 3.80
C ILE A 156 19.59 -32.28 3.39
N VAL A 157 18.51 -31.83 2.72
CA VAL A 157 17.34 -32.67 2.40
C VAL A 157 17.59 -33.51 1.15
N ILE A 158 18.25 -32.95 0.15
CA ILE A 158 18.55 -33.58 -1.14
C ILE A 158 20.02 -33.28 -1.48
N PRO A 159 20.97 -33.98 -0.85
CA PRO A 159 22.39 -33.71 -1.08
C PRO A 159 22.77 -33.98 -2.55
N LEU A 160 23.52 -33.04 -3.14
CA LEU A 160 24.17 -33.20 -4.43
C LEU A 160 25.67 -33.40 -4.24
N ASN A 161 26.34 -33.88 -5.29
CA ASN A 161 27.81 -34.07 -5.27
C ASN A 161 28.57 -32.72 -5.22
N GLU A 162 27.92 -31.62 -5.61
CA GLU A 162 28.46 -30.27 -5.57
C GLU A 162 27.56 -29.36 -4.73
N SER A 163 28.16 -28.41 -4.02
CA SER A 163 27.41 -27.43 -3.24
C SER A 163 26.60 -26.50 -4.17
N ARG A 164 25.36 -26.27 -3.81
CA ARG A 164 24.50 -25.35 -4.58
C ARG A 164 25.01 -23.90 -4.52
N PRO A 165 24.82 -23.12 -5.59
CA PRO A 165 25.19 -21.70 -5.60
C PRO A 165 24.44 -20.93 -4.52
N LEU A 166 25.08 -19.88 -4.00
CA LEU A 166 24.47 -19.01 -2.99
C LEU A 166 23.25 -18.29 -3.54
N ALA A 167 22.15 -18.32 -2.81
CA ALA A 167 20.93 -17.60 -3.14
C ALA A 167 20.90 -16.22 -2.47
N TYR A 168 20.38 -15.23 -3.17
CA TYR A 168 20.16 -13.87 -2.68
C TYR A 168 18.66 -13.58 -2.65
N VAL A 169 18.23 -12.68 -1.76
CA VAL A 169 16.81 -12.24 -1.70
C VAL A 169 16.36 -11.68 -3.05
N TYR A 170 17.25 -10.93 -3.70
CA TYR A 170 17.10 -10.41 -5.06
C TYR A 170 18.48 -10.22 -5.69
N GLN A 171 18.54 -10.28 -7.01
CA GLN A 171 19.78 -10.06 -7.74
C GLN A 171 20.13 -8.56 -7.74
N ALA A 172 21.34 -8.23 -7.33
CA ALA A 172 21.85 -6.87 -7.31
C ALA A 172 23.35 -6.82 -7.62
N GLU A 173 23.82 -5.71 -8.16
CA GLU A 173 25.24 -5.51 -8.46
C GLU A 173 25.85 -4.53 -7.45
N HIS A 174 26.75 -5.04 -6.64
CA HIS A 174 27.44 -4.25 -5.61
C HIS A 174 28.86 -3.86 -5.99
N ARG A 175 29.34 -4.24 -7.20
CA ARG A 175 30.74 -4.06 -7.67
C ARG A 175 31.79 -4.59 -6.71
N VAL A 176 31.44 -5.61 -5.92
CA VAL A 176 32.30 -6.29 -4.98
C VAL A 176 32.22 -7.80 -5.22
N ASP A 177 33.21 -8.53 -4.74
CA ASP A 177 33.19 -9.99 -4.75
C ASP A 177 31.96 -10.49 -3.96
N LYS A 178 30.99 -11.07 -4.68
CA LYS A 178 29.71 -11.51 -4.11
C LYS A 178 29.89 -12.64 -3.10
N GLU A 179 30.86 -13.51 -3.28
CA GLU A 179 31.11 -14.62 -2.36
C GLU A 179 31.72 -14.10 -1.06
N LYS A 180 32.72 -13.22 -1.16
CA LYS A 180 33.39 -12.63 0.00
C LYS A 180 32.48 -11.73 0.84
N TYR A 181 31.58 -10.98 0.19
CA TYR A 181 30.68 -10.03 0.86
C TYR A 181 29.23 -10.51 0.94
N TYR A 182 29.00 -11.82 0.88
CA TYR A 182 27.67 -12.42 0.92
C TYR A 182 26.81 -11.96 2.10
N TYR A 183 27.33 -12.07 3.33
CA TYR A 183 26.58 -11.70 4.53
C TYR A 183 26.20 -10.21 4.60
N PRO A 184 27.09 -9.23 4.32
CA PRO A 184 26.71 -7.83 4.24
C PRO A 184 25.62 -7.55 3.19
N ILE A 185 25.69 -8.18 2.02
CA ILE A 185 24.71 -8.03 0.93
C ILE A 185 23.34 -8.55 1.38
N VAL A 186 23.28 -9.75 1.94
CA VAL A 186 22.04 -10.34 2.45
C VAL A 186 21.47 -9.49 3.59
N PHE A 187 22.31 -9.00 4.49
CA PHE A 187 21.88 -8.12 5.59
C PHE A 187 21.26 -6.82 5.08
N HIS A 188 21.88 -6.17 4.10
CA HIS A 188 21.31 -4.97 3.45
C HIS A 188 19.94 -5.27 2.82
N SER A 189 19.82 -6.40 2.11
CA SER A 189 18.56 -6.84 1.51
C SER A 189 17.47 -7.07 2.56
N TYR A 190 17.82 -7.67 3.69
CA TYR A 190 16.89 -7.89 4.80
C TYR A 190 16.39 -6.59 5.41
N ILE A 191 17.29 -5.64 5.66
CA ILE A 191 16.91 -4.31 6.17
C ILE A 191 15.93 -3.63 5.21
N THR A 192 16.23 -3.67 3.90
CA THR A 192 15.35 -3.08 2.89
C THR A 192 13.97 -3.73 2.89
N CYS A 193 13.88 -5.07 2.90
CA CYS A 193 12.61 -5.78 2.95
C CYS A 193 11.78 -5.42 4.19
N ILE A 194 12.42 -5.36 5.36
CA ILE A 194 11.75 -4.98 6.62
C ILE A 194 11.23 -3.53 6.53
N ILE A 195 12.05 -2.60 6.06
CA ILE A 195 11.66 -1.19 5.92
C ILE A 195 10.46 -1.04 4.97
N VAL A 196 10.50 -1.69 3.82
CA VAL A 196 9.41 -1.68 2.83
C VAL A 196 8.12 -2.19 3.45
N VAL A 197 8.14 -3.35 4.11
CA VAL A 197 6.97 -3.93 4.76
C VAL A 197 6.41 -3.00 5.85
N VAL A 198 7.28 -2.41 6.68
CA VAL A 198 6.86 -1.48 7.73
C VAL A 198 6.21 -0.22 7.14
N ILE A 199 6.77 0.35 6.08
CA ILE A 199 6.18 1.53 5.41
C ILE A 199 4.82 1.19 4.83
N VAL A 200 4.73 0.11 4.04
CA VAL A 200 3.49 -0.32 3.38
C VAL A 200 2.40 -0.57 4.42
N PHE A 201 2.70 -1.37 5.45
CA PHE A 201 1.76 -1.65 6.52
C PHE A 201 1.27 -0.35 7.19
N THR A 202 2.20 0.51 7.60
CA THR A 202 1.88 1.71 8.38
C THR A 202 1.02 2.68 7.59
N VAL A 203 1.39 2.97 6.35
CA VAL A 203 0.71 3.98 5.55
C VAL A 203 -0.66 3.49 5.12
N ASP A 204 -0.76 2.26 4.61
CA ASP A 204 -2.01 1.72 4.11
C ASP A 204 -3.03 1.50 5.22
N THR A 205 -2.61 0.97 6.38
CA THR A 205 -3.51 0.81 7.52
C THR A 205 -3.92 2.14 8.14
N THR A 206 -3.05 3.15 8.13
CA THR A 206 -3.41 4.51 8.56
C THR A 206 -4.45 5.12 7.62
N TYR A 207 -4.24 4.98 6.30
CA TYR A 207 -5.21 5.41 5.30
C TYR A 207 -6.57 4.74 5.50
N LEU A 208 -6.61 3.40 5.60
CA LEU A 208 -7.84 2.64 5.86
C LEU A 208 -8.57 3.13 7.11
N LYS A 209 -7.85 3.29 8.22
CA LYS A 209 -8.44 3.75 9.50
C LYS A 209 -9.03 5.15 9.37
N CYS A 210 -8.36 6.07 8.68
CA CYS A 210 -8.87 7.41 8.43
C CYS A 210 -10.14 7.39 7.56
N VAL A 211 -10.18 6.55 6.53
CA VAL A 211 -11.36 6.42 5.67
C VAL A 211 -12.54 5.82 6.43
N LEU A 212 -12.35 4.71 7.15
CA LEU A 212 -13.42 4.08 7.92
C LEU A 212 -13.92 4.97 9.07
N HIS A 213 -13.05 5.79 9.66
CA HIS A 213 -13.49 6.84 10.58
C HIS A 213 -14.35 7.89 9.87
N ALA A 214 -13.96 8.34 8.66
CA ALA A 214 -14.77 9.25 7.86
C ALA A 214 -16.14 8.65 7.50
N CYS A 215 -16.19 7.35 7.18
CA CYS A 215 -17.45 6.62 6.94
C CYS A 215 -18.38 6.58 8.15
N SER A 216 -17.84 6.71 9.36
CA SER A 216 -18.64 6.75 10.60
C SER A 216 -19.36 8.08 10.81
N LEU A 217 -18.99 9.10 10.06
CA LEU A 217 -19.42 10.48 10.28
C LEU A 217 -20.31 10.97 9.15
N PHE A 218 -21.51 11.46 9.48
CA PHE A 218 -22.36 12.20 8.54
C PHE A 218 -21.74 13.54 8.08
N THR A 219 -20.74 14.04 8.77
CA THR A 219 -19.91 15.20 8.38
C THR A 219 -18.78 14.82 7.40
N ALA A 220 -18.84 13.64 6.83
CA ALA A 220 -17.82 12.99 6.00
C ALA A 220 -17.33 13.83 4.79
N ILE A 221 -18.11 14.76 4.27
CA ILE A 221 -17.77 15.50 3.03
C ILE A 221 -16.46 16.28 3.19
N ARG A 222 -16.30 17.02 4.28
CA ARG A 222 -15.07 17.80 4.55
C ARG A 222 -13.87 16.91 4.82
N HIS A 223 -14.09 15.79 5.51
CA HIS A 223 -13.04 14.78 5.78
C HIS A 223 -12.62 14.06 4.52
N ALA A 224 -13.57 13.62 3.69
CA ALA A 224 -13.29 12.99 2.41
C ALA A 224 -12.47 13.90 1.48
N GLN A 225 -12.81 15.18 1.41
CA GLN A 225 -12.04 16.18 0.63
C GLN A 225 -10.62 16.36 1.16
N THR A 226 -10.42 16.34 2.48
CA THR A 226 -9.09 16.46 3.09
C THR A 226 -8.28 15.20 2.81
N LEU A 227 -8.87 14.01 2.93
CA LEU A 227 -8.25 12.73 2.58
C LEU A 227 -7.90 12.68 1.10
N ASP A 228 -8.84 13.02 0.23
CA ASP A 228 -8.60 13.07 -1.21
C ASP A 228 -7.44 14.00 -1.54
N SER A 229 -7.42 15.22 -0.99
CA SER A 229 -6.33 16.17 -1.21
C SER A 229 -4.96 15.72 -0.70
N MET A 230 -4.95 14.79 0.28
CA MET A 230 -3.72 14.26 0.87
C MET A 230 -3.16 13.08 0.08
N PHE A 231 -4.02 12.20 -0.40
CA PHE A 231 -3.60 10.91 -0.96
C PHE A 231 -3.72 10.83 -2.49
N THR A 232 -4.48 11.73 -3.15
CA THR A 232 -4.83 11.62 -4.56
C THR A 232 -3.64 11.45 -5.51
N GLN A 233 -2.54 12.17 -5.29
CA GLN A 233 -1.34 12.05 -6.13
C GLN A 233 -0.58 10.75 -5.87
N ALA A 234 -0.41 10.39 -4.59
CA ALA A 234 0.26 9.16 -4.22
C ALA A 234 -0.51 7.94 -4.72
N THR A 235 -1.84 7.93 -4.60
CA THR A 235 -2.69 6.84 -5.12
C THR A 235 -2.63 6.73 -6.63
N LEU A 236 -2.52 7.83 -7.38
CA LEU A 236 -2.35 7.78 -8.84
C LEU A 236 -1.04 7.08 -9.21
N ILE A 237 0.07 7.48 -8.59
CA ILE A 237 1.37 6.86 -8.87
C ILE A 237 1.36 5.38 -8.50
N LEU A 238 0.84 5.04 -7.32
CA LEU A 238 0.75 3.66 -6.87
C LEU A 238 -0.14 2.79 -7.77
N LEU A 239 -1.25 3.34 -8.26
CA LEU A 239 -2.13 2.68 -9.21
C LEU A 239 -1.38 2.39 -10.52
N SER A 240 -0.65 3.37 -11.05
CA SER A 240 0.16 3.22 -12.26
C SER A 240 1.26 2.17 -12.07
N LEU A 241 1.95 2.18 -10.93
CA LEU A 241 2.97 1.19 -10.61
C LEU A 241 2.40 -0.23 -10.49
N ASN A 242 1.22 -0.39 -9.87
CA ASN A 242 0.53 -1.69 -9.82
C ASN A 242 0.18 -2.20 -11.22
N MET A 243 -0.27 -1.33 -12.13
CA MET A 243 -0.53 -1.69 -13.54
C MET A 243 0.72 -2.22 -14.23
N VAL A 244 1.85 -1.54 -14.07
CA VAL A 244 3.13 -1.95 -14.66
C VAL A 244 3.57 -3.30 -14.11
N ILE A 245 3.52 -3.50 -12.78
CA ILE A 245 3.88 -4.78 -12.17
C ILE A 245 3.01 -5.92 -12.72
N LEU A 246 1.67 -5.75 -12.75
CA LEU A 246 0.77 -6.78 -13.26
C LEU A 246 1.04 -7.12 -14.72
N SER A 247 1.32 -6.13 -15.56
CA SER A 247 1.63 -6.34 -16.98
C SER A 247 2.94 -7.12 -17.15
N VAL A 248 3.96 -6.73 -16.39
CA VAL A 248 5.29 -7.37 -16.41
C VAL A 248 5.22 -8.80 -15.88
N MET A 249 4.48 -9.05 -14.80
CA MET A 249 4.28 -10.39 -14.26
C MET A 249 3.53 -11.29 -15.24
N GLY A 250 2.58 -10.75 -16.01
CA GLY A 250 1.91 -11.47 -17.08
C GLY A 250 2.90 -12.00 -18.13
N ILE A 251 3.89 -11.20 -18.52
CA ILE A 251 4.93 -11.63 -19.47
C ILE A 251 5.78 -12.77 -18.89
N GLN A 252 6.12 -12.72 -17.62
CA GLN A 252 6.96 -13.73 -16.98
C GLN A 252 6.28 -15.11 -16.87
N PHE A 253 4.95 -15.15 -16.72
CA PHE A 253 4.22 -16.42 -16.76
C PHE A 253 4.26 -17.12 -18.13
N ILE A 254 4.58 -16.38 -19.21
CA ILE A 254 4.69 -16.94 -20.58
C ILE A 254 6.08 -17.52 -20.82
N ASN A 255 7.12 -16.94 -20.23
CA ASN A 255 8.48 -17.40 -20.37
C ASN A 255 8.68 -18.65 -19.50
N ASN A 256 9.16 -19.76 -20.11
CA ASN A 256 9.37 -21.07 -19.43
C ASN A 256 10.21 -20.92 -18.15
N LEU A 257 9.54 -20.81 -17.02
CA LEU A 257 10.15 -20.61 -15.71
C LEU A 257 10.39 -21.94 -15.01
N THR A 258 11.45 -22.01 -14.24
CA THR A 258 11.64 -23.09 -13.27
C THR A 258 10.52 -23.07 -12.23
N GLN A 259 10.17 -24.24 -11.67
CA GLN A 259 9.07 -24.34 -10.69
C GLN A 259 9.25 -23.39 -9.49
N GLU A 260 10.47 -23.14 -9.07
CA GLU A 260 10.79 -22.23 -7.96
C GLU A 260 10.42 -20.78 -8.29
N LYS A 261 10.73 -20.30 -9.49
CA LYS A 261 10.38 -18.95 -9.95
C LYS A 261 8.87 -18.76 -10.12
N ILE A 262 8.15 -19.77 -10.57
CA ILE A 262 6.68 -19.73 -10.69
C ILE A 262 6.04 -19.44 -9.33
N ILE A 263 6.48 -20.12 -8.27
CA ILE A 263 5.94 -19.92 -6.92
C ILE A 263 6.18 -18.47 -6.46
N GLN A 264 7.39 -17.95 -6.66
CA GLN A 264 7.73 -16.57 -6.31
C GLN A 264 6.84 -15.56 -7.05
N TYR A 265 6.63 -15.72 -8.36
CA TYR A 265 5.81 -14.82 -9.17
C TYR A 265 4.32 -14.91 -8.83
N VAL A 266 3.80 -16.10 -8.49
CA VAL A 266 2.43 -16.26 -7.97
C VAL A 266 2.24 -15.44 -6.70
N PHE A 267 3.18 -15.51 -5.74
CA PHE A 267 3.12 -14.73 -4.50
C PHE A 267 3.16 -13.22 -4.75
N VAL A 268 4.05 -12.75 -5.64
CA VAL A 268 4.13 -11.32 -5.98
C VAL A 268 2.84 -10.85 -6.64
N THR A 269 2.33 -11.60 -7.63
CA THR A 269 1.08 -11.25 -8.34
C THR A 269 -0.08 -11.21 -7.37
N TYR A 270 -0.22 -12.19 -6.48
CA TYR A 270 -1.25 -12.22 -5.45
C TYR A 270 -1.13 -11.00 -4.52
N GLY A 271 0.09 -10.61 -4.15
CA GLY A 271 0.35 -9.43 -3.34
C GLY A 271 -0.10 -8.14 -4.01
N VAL A 272 0.17 -7.99 -5.28
CA VAL A 272 -0.26 -6.81 -6.05
C VAL A 272 -1.80 -6.75 -6.14
N PHE A 273 -2.47 -7.90 -6.33
CA PHE A 273 -3.93 -7.97 -6.29
C PHE A 273 -4.50 -7.56 -4.93
N ILE A 274 -3.96 -8.13 -3.84
CA ILE A 274 -4.40 -7.75 -2.48
C ILE A 274 -4.18 -6.25 -2.24
N HIS A 275 -3.03 -5.71 -2.63
CA HIS A 275 -2.72 -4.30 -2.47
C HIS A 275 -3.69 -3.41 -3.27
N LEU A 276 -4.01 -3.78 -4.52
CA LEU A 276 -4.98 -3.07 -5.35
C LEU A 276 -6.37 -3.07 -4.73
N ILE A 277 -6.85 -4.23 -4.27
CA ILE A 277 -8.12 -4.38 -3.57
C ILE A 277 -8.13 -3.54 -2.30
N TYR A 278 -7.05 -3.60 -1.51
CA TYR A 278 -6.90 -2.84 -0.28
C TYR A 278 -6.98 -1.32 -0.50
N MET A 279 -6.47 -0.82 -1.63
CA MET A 279 -6.58 0.60 -2.00
C MET A 279 -7.99 0.99 -2.47
N CYS A 280 -8.71 0.10 -3.16
CA CYS A 280 -10.02 0.40 -3.76
C CYS A 280 -11.19 0.22 -2.78
N ILE A 281 -11.14 -0.77 -1.89
CA ILE A 281 -12.22 -1.04 -0.93
C ILE A 281 -12.59 0.18 -0.08
N PRO A 282 -11.66 0.92 0.53
CA PRO A 282 -12.01 2.09 1.34
C PRO A 282 -12.76 3.16 0.54
N GLY A 283 -12.34 3.39 -0.72
CA GLY A 283 -13.04 4.31 -1.62
C GLY A 283 -14.46 3.87 -1.93
N GLN A 284 -14.67 2.58 -2.23
CA GLN A 284 -16.01 2.02 -2.45
C GLN A 284 -16.89 2.15 -1.20
N LEU A 285 -16.36 1.81 -0.02
CA LEU A 285 -17.10 1.94 1.23
C LEU A 285 -17.53 3.39 1.50
N LEU A 286 -16.70 4.37 1.16
CA LEU A 286 -17.06 5.78 1.29
C LEU A 286 -18.18 6.16 0.32
N ILE A 287 -18.15 5.69 -0.92
CA ILE A 287 -19.19 5.90 -1.93
C ILE A 287 -20.52 5.32 -1.43
N ASP A 288 -20.51 4.05 -1.00
CA ASP A 288 -21.72 3.34 -0.55
C ASP A 288 -22.33 4.02 0.68
N ARG A 289 -21.51 4.30 1.69
CA ARG A 289 -21.98 4.96 2.92
C ARG A 289 -22.47 6.39 2.70
N SER A 290 -21.84 7.13 1.81
CA SER A 290 -22.33 8.48 1.48
C SER A 290 -23.60 8.46 0.63
N GLY A 291 -23.79 7.44 -0.23
CA GLY A 291 -25.02 7.22 -0.99
C GLY A 291 -26.20 6.85 -0.10
N GLU A 292 -26.00 5.95 0.89
CA GLU A 292 -27.06 5.60 1.86
C GLU A 292 -27.66 6.80 2.61
N VAL A 293 -26.92 7.91 2.72
CA VAL A 293 -27.40 9.13 3.38
C VAL A 293 -28.63 9.69 2.69
N PHE A 294 -28.63 9.72 1.34
CA PHE A 294 -29.77 10.18 0.56
C PHE A 294 -31.00 9.33 0.84
N ASP A 295 -30.86 7.99 0.75
CA ASP A 295 -31.96 7.06 0.92
C ASP A 295 -32.56 7.14 2.34
N LYS A 296 -31.69 7.18 3.36
CA LYS A 296 -32.12 7.31 4.76
C LYS A 296 -32.76 8.67 5.06
N ALA A 297 -32.24 9.74 4.49
CA ALA A 297 -32.81 11.07 4.64
C ALA A 297 -34.17 11.19 3.93
N TYR A 298 -34.30 10.59 2.75
CA TYR A 298 -35.55 10.58 1.98
C TYR A 298 -36.63 9.70 2.60
N SER A 299 -36.25 8.53 3.14
CA SER A 299 -37.16 7.60 3.83
C SER A 299 -37.55 8.05 5.25
N SER A 300 -36.97 9.13 5.76
CA SER A 300 -37.41 9.71 7.04
C SER A 300 -38.81 10.29 6.95
N GLU A 301 -39.54 10.37 8.06
CA GLU A 301 -40.86 11.00 8.12
C GLU A 301 -40.78 12.54 7.98
N TRP A 302 -40.12 13.01 6.93
CA TRP A 302 -39.81 14.42 6.70
C TRP A 302 -41.05 15.33 6.63
N TYR A 303 -42.23 14.79 6.30
CA TYR A 303 -43.48 15.47 6.25
C TYR A 303 -43.99 15.93 7.65
N THR A 304 -43.50 15.29 8.71
CA THR A 304 -43.82 15.68 10.11
C THR A 304 -42.90 16.78 10.62
N PHE A 305 -41.79 17.06 9.93
CA PHE A 305 -40.79 18.03 10.38
C PHE A 305 -41.27 19.48 10.28
N SER A 306 -40.70 20.34 11.13
CA SER A 306 -40.94 21.79 11.06
C SER A 306 -40.46 22.36 9.70
N ILE A 307 -40.97 23.51 9.30
CA ILE A 307 -40.60 24.18 8.03
C ILE A 307 -39.08 24.42 7.98
N LYS A 308 -38.47 24.83 9.11
CA LYS A 308 -37.01 25.02 9.20
C LYS A 308 -36.26 23.73 8.96
N SER A 309 -36.69 22.65 9.60
CA SER A 309 -36.07 21.32 9.44
C SER A 309 -36.23 20.78 8.03
N ARG A 310 -37.39 20.96 7.38
CA ARG A 310 -37.59 20.58 5.97
C ARG A 310 -36.65 21.34 5.00
N LYS A 311 -36.39 22.63 5.27
CA LYS A 311 -35.40 23.40 4.48
C LYS A 311 -34.00 22.84 4.63
N LEU A 312 -33.58 22.47 5.86
CA LEU A 312 -32.28 21.86 6.11
C LEU A 312 -32.19 20.45 5.47
N LEU A 313 -33.24 19.64 5.59
CA LEU A 313 -33.31 18.34 4.95
C LEU A 313 -33.20 18.44 3.42
N ARG A 314 -33.84 19.44 2.79
CA ARG A 314 -33.72 19.67 1.34
C ARG A 314 -32.28 19.97 0.93
N VAL A 315 -31.56 20.77 1.70
CA VAL A 315 -30.14 21.05 1.47
C VAL A 315 -29.30 19.80 1.64
N LEU A 316 -29.61 18.96 2.67
CA LEU A 316 -28.94 17.68 2.89
C LEU A 316 -29.18 16.71 1.72
N LEU A 317 -30.42 16.55 1.28
CA LEU A 317 -30.79 15.72 0.14
C LEU A 317 -30.11 16.18 -1.14
N TYR A 318 -30.13 17.48 -1.44
CA TYR A 318 -29.42 18.02 -2.60
C TYR A 318 -27.91 17.73 -2.55
N ARG A 319 -27.30 17.83 -1.37
CA ARG A 319 -25.87 17.58 -1.19
C ARG A 319 -25.52 16.10 -1.27
N SER A 320 -26.40 15.21 -0.81
CA SER A 320 -26.21 13.75 -0.82
C SER A 320 -26.46 13.08 -2.18
N LEU A 321 -27.02 13.82 -3.17
CA LEU A 321 -27.09 13.33 -4.56
C LEU A 321 -25.73 13.00 -5.17
N ALA A 322 -24.68 13.71 -4.76
CA ALA A 322 -23.32 13.42 -5.19
C ALA A 322 -22.58 12.67 -4.07
N PRO A 323 -22.30 11.37 -4.21
CA PRO A 323 -21.58 10.61 -3.20
C PRO A 323 -20.16 11.16 -3.00
N CYS A 324 -19.62 10.97 -1.80
CA CYS A 324 -18.24 11.31 -1.51
C CYS A 324 -17.32 10.28 -2.18
N THR A 325 -16.35 10.75 -2.94
CA THR A 325 -15.39 9.89 -3.64
C THR A 325 -13.97 10.19 -3.19
N LEU A 326 -13.13 9.16 -3.21
CA LEU A 326 -11.68 9.31 -3.17
C LEU A 326 -11.15 9.11 -4.58
N THR A 327 -10.15 9.90 -4.95
CA THR A 327 -9.64 9.90 -6.32
C THR A 327 -8.15 9.56 -6.38
N ALA A 328 -7.72 8.97 -7.47
CA ALA A 328 -6.33 8.86 -7.85
C ALA A 328 -6.04 9.95 -8.90
N GLY A 329 -5.24 10.96 -8.53
CA GLY A 329 -4.87 12.08 -9.39
C GLY A 329 -6.03 12.96 -9.86
N LYS A 330 -7.18 12.93 -9.19
CA LYS A 330 -8.45 13.56 -9.63
C LYS A 330 -8.96 13.03 -10.99
N MET A 331 -8.39 11.94 -11.49
CA MET A 331 -8.75 11.34 -12.78
C MET A 331 -9.58 10.07 -12.61
N PHE A 332 -9.24 9.25 -11.64
CA PHE A 332 -9.88 7.96 -11.42
C PHE A 332 -10.51 7.90 -10.04
N VAL A 333 -11.78 7.48 -9.98
CA VAL A 333 -12.47 7.26 -8.71
C VAL A 333 -12.05 5.92 -8.13
N MET A 334 -11.53 5.91 -6.90
CA MET A 334 -11.14 4.69 -6.20
C MET A 334 -12.38 3.89 -5.83
N SER A 335 -12.65 2.83 -6.58
CA SER A 335 -13.85 2.00 -6.45
C SER A 335 -13.57 0.56 -6.86
N THR A 336 -14.49 -0.36 -6.56
CA THR A 336 -14.42 -1.74 -7.06
C THR A 336 -14.49 -1.82 -8.58
N THR A 337 -15.21 -0.89 -9.21
CA THR A 337 -15.27 -0.77 -10.68
C THR A 337 -13.90 -0.43 -11.25
N MET A 338 -13.17 0.50 -10.60
CA MET A 338 -11.80 0.85 -10.98
C MET A 338 -10.86 -0.34 -10.82
N CYS A 339 -10.96 -1.08 -9.71
CA CYS A 339 -10.20 -2.30 -9.48
C CYS A 339 -10.41 -3.31 -10.63
N SER A 340 -11.66 -3.56 -11.02
CA SER A 340 -12.01 -4.45 -12.13
C SER A 340 -11.46 -3.95 -13.47
N SER A 341 -11.47 -2.63 -13.72
CA SER A 341 -10.92 -2.04 -14.95
C SER A 341 -9.41 -2.24 -15.02
N VAL A 342 -8.69 -2.02 -13.92
CA VAL A 342 -7.23 -2.25 -13.83
C VAL A 342 -6.91 -3.72 -14.13
N MET A 343 -7.63 -4.66 -13.51
CA MET A 343 -7.46 -6.09 -13.75
C MET A 343 -7.69 -6.47 -15.21
N ARG A 344 -8.78 -5.95 -15.81
CA ARG A 344 -9.10 -6.20 -17.23
C ARG A 344 -8.03 -5.64 -18.16
N THR A 345 -7.53 -4.45 -17.89
CA THR A 345 -6.47 -3.82 -18.68
C THR A 345 -5.16 -4.61 -18.58
N ALA A 346 -4.79 -5.08 -17.39
CA ALA A 346 -3.62 -5.93 -17.21
C ALA A 346 -3.75 -7.24 -17.99
N MET A 347 -4.93 -7.88 -17.96
CA MET A 347 -5.21 -9.09 -18.76
C MET A 347 -5.17 -8.83 -20.26
N SER A 348 -5.65 -7.67 -20.73
CA SER A 348 -5.57 -7.29 -22.15
C SER A 348 -4.13 -7.12 -22.59
N TYR A 349 -3.27 -6.51 -21.80
CA TYR A 349 -1.84 -6.44 -22.11
C TYR A 349 -1.20 -7.83 -22.14
N PHE A 350 -1.52 -8.69 -21.19
CA PHE A 350 -1.05 -10.06 -21.16
C PHE A 350 -1.43 -10.82 -22.43
N THR A 351 -2.70 -10.76 -22.86
CA THR A 351 -3.15 -11.42 -24.10
C THR A 351 -2.53 -10.81 -25.36
N ALA A 352 -2.33 -9.48 -25.40
CA ALA A 352 -1.64 -8.83 -26.51
C ALA A 352 -0.18 -9.30 -26.63
N PHE A 353 0.55 -9.42 -25.52
CA PHE A 353 1.91 -9.96 -25.55
C PHE A 353 1.97 -11.44 -25.98
N LEU A 354 0.97 -12.25 -25.58
CA LEU A 354 0.83 -13.63 -26.07
C LEU A 354 0.66 -13.70 -27.59
N SER A 355 -0.05 -12.75 -28.20
CA SER A 355 -0.34 -12.76 -29.63
C SER A 355 0.81 -12.29 -30.52
N ILE A 356 1.81 -11.59 -29.93
CA ILE A 356 2.99 -11.07 -30.66
C ILE A 356 4.10 -12.14 -30.72
N ARG A 357 3.99 -13.23 -29.94
CA ARG A 357 4.92 -14.35 -29.93
C ARG A 357 4.46 -15.46 -30.87
#